data_c9a10ca80f68b89a7bdb6f00921fda51
#
_entry.id   c9a10ca80f68b89a7bdb6f00921fda51
#
_cell.length_a   1.000
_cell.length_b   1.000
_cell.length_c   1.000
_cell.angle_alpha   90.00
_cell.angle_beta   90.00
_cell.angle_gamma   90.00
#
_symmetry.space_group_name_H-M   'P 1'
#
loop_
_entity.id
_entity.type
_entity.pdbx_description
1 polymer ?
#
loop_
_entity_poly.entity_id
_entity_poly.type
_entity_poly.pdbx_seq_one_letter_code
_entity_poly.pdbx_strand_id
1 'polypeptide(L)'
;MVENLEQHQQMAQGFEQLGADPFDAPIPGESLTADPENQRPYEKPPEHTNVEGAMAYIFDHLTTDGVYEQILDTMREGVPLDMLAQVYLTKGFQEGKWNPDLMLLLIEPTIYLLMWLGSEVDIDIQLDSDGDIWEE
;
A
#
# COMPACT_ATOMS: atom_id res chain seq x y z
N MET A 1 -8.60 -10.72 36.10
CA MET A 1 -9.68 -9.76 36.02
C MET A 1 -9.37 -8.46 36.73
N VAL A 2 -8.89 -8.53 37.95
CA VAL A 2 -8.45 -7.33 38.66
C VAL A 2 -7.27 -6.69 37.94
N GLU A 3 -6.37 -7.52 37.43
CA GLU A 3 -5.22 -7.02 36.65
C GLU A 3 -5.64 -6.28 35.41
N ASN A 4 -6.65 -6.78 34.70
CA ASN A 4 -7.16 -6.10 33.53
C ASN A 4 -7.74 -4.74 33.87
N LEU A 5 -8.44 -4.68 35.02
CA LEU A 5 -9.01 -3.43 35.45
C LEU A 5 -7.94 -2.40 35.79
N GLU A 6 -6.89 -2.83 36.47
CA GLU A 6 -5.77 -1.96 36.79
C GLU A 6 -5.05 -1.47 35.52
N GLN A 7 -4.87 -2.36 34.55
CA GLN A 7 -4.27 -1.97 33.29
C GLN A 7 -5.13 -0.95 32.56
N HIS A 8 -6.44 -1.15 32.57
CA HIS A 8 -7.36 -0.19 31.97
C HIS A 8 -7.29 1.16 32.66
N GLN A 9 -7.19 1.17 33.98
CA GLN A 9 -7.07 2.40 34.73
C GLN A 9 -5.75 3.10 34.45
N GLN A 10 -4.67 2.37 34.30
CA GLN A 10 -3.39 2.95 33.96
C GLN A 10 -3.39 3.55 32.57
N MET A 11 -4.01 2.87 31.62
CA MET A 11 -4.17 3.39 30.29
C MET A 11 -5.02 4.67 30.29
N ALA A 12 -6.10 4.65 31.07
CA ALA A 12 -6.96 5.81 31.18
C ALA A 12 -6.20 7.01 31.75
N GLN A 13 -5.38 6.77 32.76
CA GLN A 13 -4.56 7.83 33.34
C GLN A 13 -3.53 8.34 32.35
N GLY A 14 -2.98 7.43 31.56
CA GLY A 14 -2.05 7.81 30.51
C GLY A 14 -2.70 8.71 29.48
N PHE A 15 -3.91 8.38 29.07
CA PHE A 15 -4.67 9.22 28.14
C PHE A 15 -5.02 10.56 28.74
N GLU A 16 -5.38 10.59 30.03
CA GLU A 16 -5.66 11.84 30.70
C GLU A 16 -4.43 12.73 30.75
N GLN A 17 -3.27 12.15 31.02
CA GLN A 17 -2.02 12.90 31.00
C GLN A 17 -1.71 13.48 29.64
N LEU A 18 -2.16 12.80 28.59
CA LEU A 18 -1.99 13.25 27.22
C LEU A 18 -3.08 14.24 26.82
N GLY A 19 -4.03 14.53 27.74
CA GLY A 19 -5.13 15.44 27.46
C GLY A 19 -6.34 14.78 26.85
N ALA A 20 -6.43 13.46 26.91
CA ALA A 20 -7.54 12.71 26.34
C ALA A 20 -8.37 12.08 27.44
N ASP A 21 -9.69 12.13 27.29
CA ASP A 21 -10.62 11.45 28.17
C ASP A 21 -10.66 9.98 27.78
N PRO A 22 -10.49 9.04 28.76
CA PRO A 22 -10.47 7.62 28.38
C PRO A 22 -11.77 7.11 27.78
N PHE A 23 -12.89 7.76 28.03
CA PHE A 23 -14.17 7.37 27.44
C PHE A 23 -14.47 8.13 26.15
N ASP A 24 -13.88 9.29 26.00
CA ASP A 24 -13.90 10.03 24.75
C ASP A 24 -12.66 9.74 23.92
N ALA A 25 -11.70 9.07 24.52
CA ALA A 25 -10.49 8.71 23.85
C ALA A 25 -10.81 7.77 22.69
N PRO A 26 -10.03 7.80 21.67
CA PRO A 26 -10.22 6.89 20.54
C PRO A 26 -10.21 5.45 21.00
N ILE A 27 -11.16 4.71 20.51
CA ILE A 27 -11.08 3.25 20.61
C ILE A 27 -9.87 2.79 19.80
N PRO A 28 -9.36 1.59 20.04
CA PRO A 28 -8.23 1.09 19.24
C PRO A 28 -8.52 1.18 17.76
N GLY A 29 -7.71 1.92 17.05
CA GLY A 29 -7.88 2.18 15.63
C GLY A 29 -8.51 3.52 15.32
N GLU A 30 -9.29 4.08 16.23
CA GLU A 30 -9.91 5.40 15.99
C GLU A 30 -8.86 6.50 16.00
N SER A 31 -7.82 6.36 16.80
CA SER A 31 -6.75 7.33 16.84
C SER A 31 -6.02 7.47 15.50
N LEU A 32 -6.18 6.51 14.62
CA LEU A 32 -5.60 6.57 13.29
C LEU A 32 -6.45 7.38 12.31
N THR A 33 -7.73 7.58 12.64
CA THR A 33 -8.67 8.22 11.71
C THR A 33 -9.41 9.39 12.32
N ALA A 34 -9.23 9.66 13.62
CA ALA A 34 -10.09 10.56 14.35
C ALA A 34 -9.78 12.04 14.15
N ASP A 35 -8.55 12.38 13.78
CA ASP A 35 -8.13 13.76 13.65
C ASP A 35 -8.06 14.17 12.19
N PRO A 36 -9.04 14.96 11.69
CA PRO A 36 -9.02 15.33 10.28
C PRO A 36 -7.84 16.21 9.89
N GLU A 37 -7.21 16.87 10.84
CA GLU A 37 -6.05 17.70 10.54
C GLU A 37 -4.76 16.89 10.42
N ASN A 38 -4.73 15.72 11.07
CA ASN A 38 -3.52 14.88 11.12
C ASN A 38 -3.73 13.53 10.46
N GLN A 39 -4.75 13.41 9.64
CA GLN A 39 -4.99 12.15 8.93
C GLN A 39 -3.83 11.84 8.00
N ARG A 40 -3.42 10.58 8.03
CA ARG A 40 -2.47 10.07 7.06
C ARG A 40 -3.18 9.90 5.71
N PRO A 41 -2.43 9.91 4.60
CA PRO A 41 -3.07 9.80 3.29
C PRO A 41 -3.99 8.60 3.14
N TYR A 42 -3.63 7.44 3.69
CA TYR A 42 -4.45 6.24 3.56
C TYR A 42 -5.69 6.26 4.46
N GLU A 43 -5.80 7.23 5.37
CA GLU A 43 -6.98 7.40 6.22
C GLU A 43 -8.05 8.27 5.57
N LYS A 44 -7.68 8.97 4.51
CA LYS A 44 -8.61 9.79 3.74
C LYS A 44 -9.31 8.93 2.71
N PRO A 45 -10.44 9.40 2.14
CA PRO A 45 -11.04 8.68 1.04
C PRO A 45 -10.02 8.47 -0.08
N PRO A 46 -9.95 7.27 -0.66
CA PRO A 46 -8.97 6.99 -1.71
C PRO A 46 -9.23 7.80 -2.96
N GLU A 47 -8.16 8.16 -3.66
CA GLU A 47 -8.25 8.92 -4.90
C GLU A 47 -8.90 8.10 -6.02
N HIS A 48 -8.68 6.80 -6.03
CA HIS A 48 -9.21 5.92 -7.06
C HIS A 48 -10.06 4.84 -6.41
N THR A 49 -11.23 4.59 -6.95
CA THR A 49 -12.20 3.66 -6.37
C THR A 49 -12.54 2.50 -7.29
N ASN A 50 -12.01 2.49 -8.51
CA ASN A 50 -12.23 1.39 -9.45
C ASN A 50 -10.95 1.03 -10.16
N VAL A 51 -10.93 -0.19 -10.72
CA VAL A 51 -9.73 -0.71 -11.37
C VAL A 51 -9.34 0.13 -12.58
N GLU A 52 -10.32 0.53 -13.37
CA GLU A 52 -10.03 1.24 -14.61
C GLU A 52 -9.33 2.57 -14.35
N GLY A 53 -9.87 3.38 -13.44
CA GLY A 53 -9.25 4.65 -13.08
C GLY A 53 -7.89 4.48 -12.43
N ALA A 54 -7.76 3.49 -11.56
CA ALA A 54 -6.49 3.23 -10.90
C ALA A 54 -5.44 2.77 -11.91
N MET A 55 -5.80 1.89 -12.84
CA MET A 55 -4.84 1.42 -13.84
C MET A 55 -4.41 2.52 -14.80
N ALA A 56 -5.31 3.44 -15.14
CA ALA A 56 -4.94 4.60 -15.95
C ALA A 56 -3.90 5.45 -15.21
N TYR A 57 -4.09 5.67 -13.93
CA TYR A 57 -3.11 6.38 -13.11
C TYR A 57 -1.79 5.63 -13.06
N ILE A 58 -1.84 4.32 -12.81
CA ILE A 58 -0.62 3.50 -12.70
C ILE A 58 0.17 3.53 -14.00
N PHE A 59 -0.50 3.37 -15.13
CA PHE A 59 0.16 3.42 -16.43
C PHE A 59 0.86 4.77 -16.62
N ASP A 60 0.15 5.85 -16.36
CA ASP A 60 0.70 7.18 -16.51
C ASP A 60 1.90 7.40 -15.60
N HIS A 61 1.77 6.97 -14.34
CA HIS A 61 2.83 7.12 -13.36
C HIS A 61 4.07 6.29 -13.71
N LEU A 62 3.86 5.03 -14.10
CA LEU A 62 4.98 4.14 -14.44
C LEU A 62 5.69 4.52 -15.72
N THR A 63 5.05 5.28 -16.59
CA THR A 63 5.68 5.74 -17.82
C THR A 63 6.26 7.14 -17.70
N THR A 64 6.18 7.73 -16.52
CA THR A 64 6.83 9.02 -16.26
C THR A 64 8.35 8.82 -16.23
N ASP A 65 9.10 9.77 -16.77
CA ASP A 65 10.56 9.71 -16.82
C ASP A 65 11.18 9.33 -15.49
N GLY A 66 11.98 9.23 -14.94
CA GLY A 66 12.47 8.87 -13.62
C GLY A 66 11.87 7.59 -13.05
N VAL A 67 10.55 7.52 -12.96
CA VAL A 67 9.87 6.34 -12.44
C VAL A 67 10.05 5.16 -13.38
N TYR A 68 9.87 5.38 -14.66
CA TYR A 68 10.02 4.35 -15.68
C TYR A 68 11.43 3.74 -15.63
N GLU A 69 12.45 4.58 -15.59
CA GLU A 69 13.83 4.10 -15.52
C GLU A 69 14.09 3.32 -14.24
N GLN A 70 13.56 3.78 -13.12
CA GLN A 70 13.74 3.11 -11.84
C GLN A 70 13.08 1.73 -11.85
N ILE A 71 11.90 1.62 -12.44
CA ILE A 71 11.19 0.34 -12.56
C ILE A 71 11.98 -0.62 -13.45
N LEU A 72 12.49 -0.13 -14.58
CA LEU A 72 13.28 -0.98 -15.47
C LEU A 72 14.57 -1.44 -14.80
N ASP A 73 15.23 -0.59 -14.06
CA ASP A 73 16.43 -0.97 -13.34
C ASP A 73 16.14 -2.03 -12.30
N THR A 74 15.01 -1.90 -11.60
CA THR A 74 14.60 -2.90 -10.61
C THR A 74 14.33 -4.25 -11.27
N MET A 75 13.71 -4.24 -12.45
CA MET A 75 13.50 -5.48 -13.19
C MET A 75 14.83 -6.10 -13.65
N ARG A 76 15.78 -5.27 -14.07
CA ARG A 76 17.09 -5.76 -14.51
C ARG A 76 17.86 -6.40 -13.37
N GLU A 77 17.61 -5.96 -12.15
CA GLU A 77 18.20 -6.55 -10.97
C GLU A 77 17.61 -7.91 -10.62
N GLY A 78 16.55 -8.31 -11.31
CA GLY A 78 15.96 -9.64 -11.11
C GLY A 78 14.87 -9.68 -10.04
N VAL A 79 14.33 -8.52 -9.64
CA VAL A 79 13.24 -8.51 -8.69
C VAL A 79 12.00 -9.11 -9.35
N PRO A 80 11.34 -10.09 -8.71
CA PRO A 80 10.14 -10.69 -9.29
C PRO A 80 9.03 -9.66 -9.47
N LEU A 81 8.26 -9.79 -10.53
CA LEU A 81 7.22 -8.82 -10.84
C LEU A 81 6.09 -8.81 -9.82
N ASP A 82 5.78 -9.97 -9.24
CA ASP A 82 4.74 -10.00 -8.20
C ASP A 82 5.16 -9.18 -6.98
N MET A 83 6.42 -9.29 -6.60
CA MET A 83 6.95 -8.52 -5.48
C MET A 83 6.98 -7.03 -5.82
N LEU A 84 7.45 -6.70 -7.01
CA LEU A 84 7.50 -5.31 -7.45
C LEU A 84 6.12 -4.69 -7.48
N ALA A 85 5.12 -5.42 -7.98
CA ALA A 85 3.75 -4.95 -8.01
C ALA A 85 3.21 -4.72 -6.59
N GLN A 86 3.47 -5.67 -5.68
CA GLN A 86 2.99 -5.53 -4.32
C GLN A 86 3.62 -4.35 -3.60
N VAL A 87 4.91 -4.15 -3.76
CA VAL A 87 5.58 -3.01 -3.14
C VAL A 87 5.04 -1.71 -3.70
N TYR A 88 4.89 -1.63 -5.01
CA TYR A 88 4.37 -0.45 -5.66
C TYR A 88 2.95 -0.13 -5.19
N LEU A 89 2.09 -1.15 -5.16
CA LEU A 89 0.69 -0.95 -4.77
C LEU A 89 0.55 -0.63 -3.28
N THR A 90 1.39 -1.23 -2.44
CA THR A 90 1.39 -0.92 -1.01
C THR A 90 1.76 0.54 -0.79
N LYS A 91 2.75 1.02 -1.51
CA LYS A 91 3.13 2.42 -1.44
C LYS A 91 1.98 3.33 -1.86
N GLY A 92 1.28 2.95 -2.93
CA GLY A 92 0.10 3.71 -3.37
C GLY A 92 -0.99 3.75 -2.30
N PHE A 93 -1.22 2.61 -1.62
CA PHE A 93 -2.15 2.58 -0.51
C PHE A 93 -1.71 3.56 0.60
N GLN A 94 -0.45 3.53 0.95
CA GLN A 94 0.07 4.42 1.99
C GLN A 94 -0.07 5.89 1.60
N GLU A 95 -0.05 6.18 0.32
CA GLU A 95 -0.22 7.53 -0.20
C GLU A 95 -1.68 7.92 -0.44
N GLY A 96 -2.61 7.03 -0.13
CA GLY A 96 -4.03 7.32 -0.27
C GLY A 96 -4.59 7.17 -1.66
N LYS A 97 -3.91 6.42 -2.53
CA LYS A 97 -4.35 6.25 -3.92
C LYS A 97 -5.52 5.29 -4.04
N TRP A 98 -5.53 4.23 -3.25
CA TRP A 98 -6.58 3.20 -3.28
C TRP A 98 -6.68 2.53 -1.91
N ASN A 99 -7.82 1.86 -1.69
CA ASN A 99 -8.03 1.09 -0.46
C ASN A 99 -7.47 -0.33 -0.63
N PRO A 100 -7.38 -1.11 0.46
CA PRO A 100 -6.82 -2.45 0.37
C PRO A 100 -7.59 -3.39 -0.56
N ASP A 101 -8.89 -3.26 -0.64
CA ASP A 101 -9.69 -4.11 -1.52
C ASP A 101 -9.35 -3.86 -2.98
N LEU A 102 -9.27 -2.60 -3.37
CA LEU A 102 -8.88 -2.25 -4.73
C LEU A 102 -7.45 -2.66 -4.99
N MET A 103 -6.57 -2.50 -4.00
CA MET A 103 -5.17 -2.90 -4.14
C MET A 103 -5.06 -4.37 -4.56
N LEU A 104 -5.85 -5.26 -3.95
CA LEU A 104 -5.84 -6.67 -4.31
C LEU A 104 -6.27 -6.89 -5.75
N LEU A 105 -7.25 -6.13 -6.22
CA LEU A 105 -7.71 -6.23 -7.60
C LEU A 105 -6.69 -5.68 -8.60
N LEU A 106 -5.80 -4.82 -8.14
CA LEU A 106 -4.81 -4.20 -9.01
C LEU A 106 -3.55 -5.04 -9.18
N ILE A 107 -3.34 -6.06 -8.36
CA ILE A 107 -2.10 -6.84 -8.41
C ILE A 107 -1.89 -7.46 -9.79
N GLU A 108 -2.87 -8.21 -10.26
CA GLU A 108 -2.75 -8.93 -11.52
C GLU A 108 -2.57 -7.99 -12.73
N PRO A 109 -3.43 -6.99 -12.93
CA PRO A 109 -3.22 -6.10 -14.08
C PRO A 109 -1.93 -5.30 -13.97
N THR A 110 -1.46 -4.99 -12.78
CA THR A 110 -0.19 -4.31 -12.62
C THR A 110 0.97 -5.21 -13.04
N ILE A 111 0.90 -6.50 -12.68
CA ILE A 111 1.92 -7.45 -13.12
C ILE A 111 1.96 -7.52 -14.65
N TYR A 112 0.80 -7.60 -15.30
CA TYR A 112 0.75 -7.62 -16.77
C TYR A 112 1.34 -6.34 -17.37
N LEU A 113 1.06 -5.19 -16.77
CA LEU A 113 1.64 -3.95 -17.22
C LEU A 113 3.16 -3.96 -17.10
N LEU A 114 3.67 -4.45 -15.98
CA LEU A 114 5.11 -4.56 -15.79
C LEU A 114 5.75 -5.52 -16.79
N MET A 115 5.08 -6.64 -17.08
CA MET A 115 5.54 -7.55 -18.12
C MET A 115 5.65 -6.86 -19.47
N TRP A 116 4.65 -6.08 -19.81
CA TRP A 116 4.65 -5.36 -21.07
C TRP A 116 5.79 -4.35 -21.12
N LEU A 117 5.98 -3.59 -20.05
CA LEU A 117 7.06 -2.60 -20.00
C LEU A 117 8.43 -3.26 -20.13
N GLY A 118 8.63 -4.41 -19.47
CA GLY A 118 9.89 -5.12 -19.57
C GLY A 118 10.12 -5.70 -20.95
N SER A 119 9.06 -6.20 -21.58
CA SER A 119 9.19 -6.80 -22.92
C SER A 119 9.51 -5.77 -23.99
N GLU A 120 9.07 -4.53 -23.80
CA GLU A 120 9.36 -3.48 -24.76
C GLU A 120 10.84 -3.15 -24.85
N VAL A 121 11.60 -3.44 -23.80
CA VAL A 121 13.04 -3.16 -23.75
C VAL A 121 13.88 -4.42 -23.59
N ASP A 122 13.30 -5.58 -23.87
CA ASP A 122 13.98 -6.89 -23.86
C ASP A 122 14.66 -7.22 -22.54
N ILE A 123 13.99 -6.93 -21.44
CA ILE A 123 14.49 -7.30 -20.13
C ILE A 123 14.03 -8.73 -19.80
N ASP A 124 14.95 -9.55 -19.31
CA ASP A 124 14.60 -10.84 -18.72
C ASP A 124 13.84 -10.60 -17.43
N ILE A 125 12.59 -11.01 -17.39
CA ILE A 125 11.76 -10.77 -16.23
C ILE A 125 11.49 -12.04 -15.46
N GLN A 126 11.36 -11.91 -14.16
CA GLN A 126 10.93 -12.98 -13.29
C GLN A 126 9.51 -12.67 -12.83
N LEU A 127 8.58 -13.60 -13.10
CA LEU A 127 7.16 -13.33 -12.89
C LEU A 127 6.77 -13.39 -11.43
N ASP A 128 7.29 -14.36 -10.68
CA ASP A 128 6.93 -14.47 -9.28
C ASP A 128 8.13 -14.82 -8.43
N SER A 129 7.96 -14.67 -7.13
CA SER A 129 9.03 -14.86 -6.18
C SER A 129 9.48 -16.31 -6.06
N ASP A 130 8.64 -17.26 -6.42
CA ASP A 130 9.03 -18.67 -6.44
C ASP A 130 9.85 -19.03 -7.65
N GLY A 131 9.69 -18.32 -8.73
CA GLY A 131 10.59 -18.35 -9.87
C GLY A 131 10.43 -19.50 -10.84
N ASP A 132 9.78 -20.59 -10.45
CA ASP A 132 9.79 -21.81 -11.24
C ASP A 132 8.47 -22.17 -11.90
N ILE A 133 7.41 -21.50 -11.53
CA ILE A 133 6.07 -21.88 -11.97
C ILE A 133 5.94 -21.79 -13.49
N TRP A 134 6.64 -20.87 -14.09
CA TRP A 134 6.51 -20.54 -15.51
C TRP A 134 7.57 -21.19 -16.37
N GLU A 135 8.48 -21.93 -15.76
CA GLU A 135 9.47 -22.67 -16.52
C GLU A 135 8.87 -23.98 -17.04
N GLU A 136 9.19 -24.29 -18.23
CA GLU A 136 8.70 -25.51 -18.86
C GLU A 136 9.79 -26.48 -19.15
#